data_77c61761f0307a972a5b789d12042e99
#
_entry.id   77c61761f0307a972a5b789d12042e99
#
_cell.length_a   1.000
_cell.length_b   1.000
_cell.length_c   1.000
_cell.angle_alpha   90.00
_cell.angle_beta   90.00
_cell.angle_gamma   90.00
#
_symmetry.space_group_name_H-M   'P 1'
#
loop_
_entity.id
_entity.type
_entity.pdbx_description
1 polymer ?
#
loop_
_entity_poly.entity_id
_entity_poly.type
_entity_poly.pdbx_seq_one_letter_code
_entity_poly.pdbx_strand_id
1 'polypeptide(L)'
;MKHIDKYTIISILSSFLLFSCSEGLEIKSGPMILSVDKDMHMTVGLTGNDAPLTEKSQTEYIELEEGTVSDFKLKHRDIRVAGDTTVYTLIGEASMPFGGTIKKIQTISVDSRFPGMAVTEVKYVNESSRDLHVVKWVNHAFRVIDNEDTPAFWSFQGQSTIERADWILPVDSTFYQRNYMGMNDSDYGGGIPVTCLWRRDQGIAVGHVELSPRLVSLPVKKSKYDNYAEVAVESTEESVVAFTQGDTISTVRTFVSVYEGDCFAPLRQFSEYMQASGLVMPESEPAAFEPMWCAWGYEREATFAEILGTLPKVKELGIKWATVDDGYQIAEGDWELDTKRFPGGDRDMVDLVKKMKAYGLKVQLWWAPLAADPGTKVLKENPDFITLSKQQTPHYITWWDSYYLSPVDSGVVSYSRDLVDRFMKKYDFDGLKLDGQHLNSVHPDYNWKHHPECPQYSYEQLPGFFKMIYDESRSINPHAVIQNCPCG
;
A
#
# COMPACT_ATOMS: atom_id res chain seq x y z
N MET A 1 56.04 19.02 7.70
CA MET A 1 55.22 19.16 8.92
C MET A 1 53.91 18.44 8.64
N LYS A 2 53.68 17.33 9.34
CA LYS A 2 52.56 16.39 9.12
C LYS A 2 51.37 16.87 9.92
N HIS A 3 50.21 17.06 9.25
CA HIS A 3 48.91 17.12 9.91
C HIS A 3 48.35 15.70 10.04
N ILE A 4 48.11 15.30 11.28
CA ILE A 4 47.47 14.05 11.65
C ILE A 4 46.01 14.41 11.93
N ASP A 5 45.11 13.88 11.10
CA ASP A 5 43.65 13.95 11.34
C ASP A 5 43.27 12.96 12.44
N LYS A 6 42.67 13.51 13.49
CA LYS A 6 42.09 12.72 14.61
C LYS A 6 40.72 12.18 14.23
N TYR A 7 40.64 10.90 13.87
CA TYR A 7 39.35 10.20 13.87
C TYR A 7 38.92 9.93 15.31
N THR A 8 37.83 10.56 15.70
CA THR A 8 37.13 10.27 16.97
C THR A 8 36.32 9.00 16.78
N ILE A 9 36.81 7.88 17.34
CA ILE A 9 36.06 6.63 17.42
C ILE A 9 35.02 6.83 18.51
N ILE A 10 33.76 6.96 18.09
CA ILE A 10 32.60 6.88 19.01
C ILE A 10 32.40 5.42 19.36
N SER A 11 32.83 5.03 20.53
CA SER A 11 32.59 3.71 21.12
C SER A 11 31.11 3.66 21.55
N ILE A 12 30.28 2.93 20.77
CA ILE A 12 28.92 2.60 21.19
C ILE A 12 29.03 1.52 22.25
N LEU A 13 28.84 1.88 23.51
CA LEU A 13 28.66 0.95 24.61
C LEU A 13 27.26 0.28 24.47
N SER A 14 27.20 -0.88 23.84
CA SER A 14 26.01 -1.74 23.92
C SER A 14 26.01 -2.48 25.25
N SER A 15 25.12 -2.08 26.16
CA SER A 15 24.90 -2.81 27.40
C SER A 15 24.12 -4.10 27.10
N PHE A 16 24.79 -5.23 27.15
CA PHE A 16 24.14 -6.54 27.10
C PHE A 16 23.54 -6.86 28.48
N LEU A 17 22.21 -6.83 28.58
CA LEU A 17 21.48 -7.37 29.72
C LEU A 17 21.09 -8.83 29.41
N LEU A 18 21.82 -9.77 29.95
CA LEU A 18 21.47 -11.19 29.91
C LEU A 18 20.39 -11.47 30.97
N PHE A 19 19.14 -11.64 30.54
CA PHE A 19 18.05 -12.06 31.41
C PHE A 19 17.75 -13.55 31.26
N SER A 20 17.39 -14.20 32.37
CA SER A 20 16.95 -15.60 32.41
C SER A 20 15.63 -15.77 31.64
N CYS A 21 15.52 -16.83 30.82
CA CYS A 21 14.34 -17.17 30.00
C CYS A 21 13.08 -17.63 30.78
N SER A 22 13.06 -17.50 32.11
CA SER A 22 11.99 -18.10 32.94
C SER A 22 10.77 -17.22 33.17
N GLU A 23 10.85 -15.89 32.89
CA GLU A 23 9.76 -14.94 33.07
C GLU A 23 9.33 -14.36 31.71
N GLY A 24 8.01 -14.06 31.57
CA GLY A 24 7.45 -13.36 30.42
C GLY A 24 8.12 -12.00 30.22
N LEU A 25 8.00 -11.44 29.02
CA LEU A 25 8.49 -10.11 28.67
C LEU A 25 7.31 -9.14 28.61
N GLU A 26 7.46 -7.99 29.27
CA GLU A 26 6.54 -6.88 29.16
C GLU A 26 7.21 -5.72 28.41
N ILE A 27 6.58 -5.26 27.32
CA ILE A 27 7.02 -4.18 26.47
C ILE A 27 6.05 -3.01 26.66
N LYS A 28 6.56 -1.84 27.05
CA LYS A 28 5.77 -0.63 27.27
C LYS A 28 6.03 0.39 26.15
N SER A 29 4.94 0.95 25.59
CA SER A 29 4.99 2.02 24.64
C SER A 29 3.84 3.01 24.96
N GLY A 30 4.15 4.11 25.64
CA GLY A 30 3.13 5.05 26.11
C GLY A 30 2.02 4.34 26.89
N PRO A 31 0.75 4.43 26.43
CA PRO A 31 -0.36 3.77 27.10
C PRO A 31 -0.41 2.25 26.87
N MET A 32 0.30 1.73 25.88
CA MET A 32 0.25 0.30 25.51
C MET A 32 1.16 -0.54 26.41
N ILE A 33 0.64 -1.68 26.84
CA ILE A 33 1.39 -2.79 27.42
C ILE A 33 1.22 -4.00 26.51
N LEU A 34 2.33 -4.51 25.96
CA LEU A 34 2.38 -5.74 25.18
C LEU A 34 3.15 -6.77 26.01
N SER A 35 2.52 -7.91 26.29
CA SER A 35 3.14 -8.99 27.07
C SER A 35 3.36 -10.20 26.20
N VAL A 36 4.53 -10.85 26.35
CA VAL A 36 4.92 -12.07 25.64
C VAL A 36 5.33 -13.11 26.66
N ASP A 37 4.77 -14.31 26.63
CA ASP A 37 5.13 -15.39 27.54
C ASP A 37 6.19 -16.34 26.94
N LYS A 38 6.56 -17.36 27.71
CA LYS A 38 7.54 -18.40 27.32
C LYS A 38 7.10 -19.22 26.09
N ASP A 39 5.82 -19.26 25.82
CA ASP A 39 5.20 -19.97 24.70
C ASP A 39 4.95 -19.03 23.51
N MET A 40 5.52 -17.80 23.57
CA MET A 40 5.34 -16.71 22.60
C MET A 40 3.87 -16.34 22.37
N HIS A 41 2.99 -16.62 23.34
CA HIS A 41 1.66 -16.04 23.33
C HIS A 41 1.74 -14.57 23.71
N MET A 42 0.90 -13.77 23.08
CA MET A 42 0.88 -12.34 23.30
C MET A 42 -0.47 -11.84 23.78
N THR A 43 -0.43 -10.75 24.55
CA THR A 43 -1.59 -9.93 24.90
C THR A 43 -1.25 -8.46 24.73
N VAL A 44 -2.23 -7.64 24.42
CA VAL A 44 -2.08 -6.17 24.48
C VAL A 44 -3.15 -5.58 25.38
N GLY A 45 -2.81 -4.47 26.04
CA GLY A 45 -3.70 -3.73 26.93
C GLY A 45 -3.26 -2.29 27.09
N LEU A 46 -4.06 -1.53 27.83
CA LEU A 46 -3.77 -0.16 28.22
C LEU A 46 -3.26 -0.09 29.66
N THR A 47 -2.29 0.78 29.87
CA THR A 47 -1.80 1.12 31.22
C THR A 47 -2.96 1.65 32.07
N GLY A 48 -3.12 1.09 33.26
CA GLY A 48 -4.20 1.50 34.19
C GLY A 48 -5.47 0.65 34.08
N ASN A 49 -5.58 -0.25 33.10
CA ASN A 49 -6.63 -1.25 33.05
C ASN A 49 -6.22 -2.48 33.86
N ASP A 50 -7.17 -3.07 34.60
CA ASP A 50 -6.92 -4.28 35.43
C ASP A 50 -6.72 -5.54 34.56
N ALA A 51 -7.18 -5.53 33.31
CA ALA A 51 -7.10 -6.65 32.38
C ALA A 51 -6.64 -6.18 30.99
N PRO A 52 -5.99 -7.09 30.21
CA PRO A 52 -5.63 -6.79 28.84
C PRO A 52 -6.89 -6.63 27.95
N LEU A 53 -6.73 -5.92 26.83
CA LEU A 53 -7.79 -5.79 25.81
C LEU A 53 -8.02 -7.09 25.03
N THR A 54 -7.00 -7.94 24.95
CA THR A 54 -7.03 -9.15 24.13
C THR A 54 -6.86 -10.42 24.95
N GLU A 55 -7.40 -11.51 24.44
CA GLU A 55 -7.07 -12.83 24.95
C GLU A 55 -5.58 -13.14 24.73
N LYS A 56 -5.04 -14.01 25.56
CA LYS A 56 -3.70 -14.57 25.38
C LYS A 56 -3.72 -15.58 24.25
N SER A 57 -3.00 -15.34 23.16
CA SER A 57 -3.00 -16.19 21.96
C SER A 57 -1.67 -16.14 21.22
N GLN A 58 -1.48 -17.08 20.29
CA GLN A 58 -0.45 -17.01 19.26
C GLN A 58 -0.87 -15.95 18.24
N THR A 59 -0.10 -14.91 18.12
CA THR A 59 -0.42 -13.74 17.25
C THR A 59 0.38 -13.74 15.96
N GLU A 60 1.54 -14.40 15.93
CA GLU A 60 2.38 -14.54 14.74
C GLU A 60 2.62 -16.01 14.43
N TYR A 61 2.21 -16.46 13.23
CA TYR A 61 2.35 -17.83 12.79
C TYR A 61 2.42 -17.94 11.25
N ILE A 62 2.78 -19.12 10.76
CA ILE A 62 2.70 -19.46 9.33
C ILE A 62 1.75 -20.63 9.10
N GLU A 63 1.06 -20.60 7.98
CA GLU A 63 0.29 -21.72 7.45
C GLU A 63 1.08 -22.35 6.32
N LEU A 64 1.31 -23.64 6.43
CA LEU A 64 1.94 -24.49 5.44
C LEU A 64 0.88 -25.39 4.81
N GLU A 65 1.17 -25.97 3.64
CA GLU A 65 0.30 -27.03 3.08
C GLU A 65 0.13 -28.19 4.05
N GLU A 66 1.14 -28.46 4.90
CA GLU A 66 1.15 -29.50 5.90
C GLU A 66 0.40 -29.15 7.20
N GLY A 67 0.01 -27.89 7.37
CA GLY A 67 -0.71 -27.39 8.54
C GLY A 67 -0.12 -26.12 9.14
N THR A 68 -0.79 -25.59 10.15
CA THR A 68 -0.39 -24.36 10.83
C THR A 68 0.77 -24.59 11.80
N VAL A 69 1.80 -23.75 11.72
CA VAL A 69 2.92 -23.73 12.67
C VAL A 69 2.80 -22.49 13.54
N SER A 70 2.29 -22.68 14.75
CA SER A 70 2.04 -21.63 15.74
C SER A 70 2.61 -21.92 17.12
N ASP A 71 2.88 -23.19 17.49
CA ASP A 71 3.32 -23.58 18.83
C ASP A 71 4.83 -23.37 19.02
N PHE A 72 5.24 -22.09 19.03
CA PHE A 72 6.61 -21.68 19.26
C PHE A 72 6.93 -21.59 20.74
N LYS A 73 8.14 -22.02 21.13
CA LYS A 73 8.68 -21.90 22.49
C LYS A 73 9.84 -20.95 22.49
N LEU A 74 9.79 -19.90 23.29
CA LEU A 74 10.84 -18.89 23.40
C LEU A 74 12.15 -19.54 23.87
N LYS A 75 13.22 -19.33 23.10
CA LYS A 75 14.58 -19.84 23.36
C LYS A 75 15.55 -18.73 23.75
N HIS A 76 15.40 -17.57 23.13
CA HIS A 76 16.31 -16.45 23.36
C HIS A 76 15.59 -15.13 23.23
N ARG A 77 16.06 -14.12 23.97
CA ARG A 77 15.65 -12.73 23.83
C ARG A 77 16.85 -11.80 23.93
N ASP A 78 16.81 -10.72 23.15
CA ASP A 78 17.77 -9.63 23.18
C ASP A 78 17.03 -8.29 23.19
N ILE A 79 17.58 -7.29 23.87
CA ILE A 79 16.99 -5.95 23.95
C ILE A 79 18.08 -4.95 23.62
N ARG A 80 17.82 -4.07 22.66
CA ARG A 80 18.72 -3.01 22.23
C ARG A 80 18.03 -1.67 22.24
N VAL A 81 18.68 -0.67 22.79
CA VAL A 81 18.19 0.72 22.76
C VAL A 81 19.08 1.52 21.83
N ALA A 82 18.48 2.22 20.89
CA ALA A 82 19.14 3.07 19.91
C ALA A 82 18.36 4.38 19.74
N GLY A 83 18.82 5.44 20.42
CA GLY A 83 18.10 6.72 20.43
C GLY A 83 16.71 6.59 21.05
N ASP A 84 15.70 7.01 20.30
CA ASP A 84 14.29 6.94 20.71
C ASP A 84 13.67 5.55 20.54
N THR A 85 14.38 4.60 19.93
CA THR A 85 13.85 3.28 19.59
C THR A 85 14.44 2.21 20.50
N THR A 86 13.57 1.36 21.06
CA THR A 86 13.96 0.10 21.72
C THR A 86 13.51 -1.06 20.85
N VAL A 87 14.45 -1.96 20.58
CA VAL A 87 14.25 -3.16 19.73
C VAL A 87 14.35 -4.40 20.60
N TYR A 88 13.33 -5.20 20.58
CA TYR A 88 13.23 -6.50 21.24
C TYR A 88 13.33 -7.59 20.18
N THR A 89 14.31 -8.49 20.30
CA THR A 89 14.44 -9.66 19.42
C THR A 89 14.11 -10.91 20.21
N LEU A 90 13.11 -11.65 19.76
CA LEU A 90 12.63 -12.88 20.36
C LEU A 90 12.88 -14.03 19.40
N ILE A 91 13.54 -15.07 19.83
CA ILE A 91 13.80 -16.27 19.02
C ILE A 91 13.05 -17.44 19.64
N GLY A 92 12.15 -18.04 18.88
CA GLY A 92 11.39 -19.21 19.26
C GLY A 92 11.54 -20.34 18.26
N GLU A 93 11.24 -21.56 18.70
CA GLU A 93 11.28 -22.77 17.88
C GLU A 93 9.98 -23.57 18.04
N ALA A 94 9.47 -24.08 16.91
CA ALA A 94 8.38 -25.05 16.86
C ALA A 94 8.91 -26.36 16.30
N SER A 95 8.67 -27.48 17.01
CA SER A 95 9.09 -28.80 16.55
C SER A 95 8.17 -29.32 15.45
N MET A 96 8.75 -29.91 14.41
CA MET A 96 7.98 -30.49 13.32
C MET A 96 7.78 -31.98 13.51
N PRO A 97 6.59 -32.53 13.19
CA PRO A 97 6.29 -33.96 13.44
C PRO A 97 7.17 -34.91 12.63
N PHE A 98 7.78 -34.47 11.57
CA PHE A 98 8.70 -35.23 10.71
C PHE A 98 10.19 -34.96 11.00
N GLY A 99 10.50 -34.25 12.09
CA GLY A 99 11.85 -33.93 12.55
C GLY A 99 12.34 -32.53 12.19
N GLY A 100 13.25 -32.04 13.05
CA GLY A 100 13.75 -30.65 12.96
C GLY A 100 12.75 -29.63 13.51
N THR A 101 13.01 -28.37 13.23
CA THR A 101 12.24 -27.23 13.75
C THR A 101 11.97 -26.18 12.70
N ILE A 102 10.95 -25.38 12.91
CA ILE A 102 10.83 -24.06 12.30
C ILE A 102 11.27 -23.04 13.38
N LYS A 103 12.24 -22.21 13.04
CA LYS A 103 12.68 -21.13 13.92
C LYS A 103 11.92 -19.86 13.57
N LYS A 104 11.37 -19.17 14.57
CA LYS A 104 10.77 -17.85 14.48
C LYS A 104 11.69 -16.81 15.11
N ILE A 105 12.05 -15.78 14.34
CA ILE A 105 12.78 -14.61 14.82
C ILE A 105 11.84 -13.43 14.70
N GLN A 106 11.32 -12.96 15.83
CA GLN A 106 10.40 -11.86 15.92
C GLN A 106 11.12 -10.62 16.46
N THR A 107 11.12 -9.55 15.69
CA THR A 107 11.69 -8.27 16.08
C THR A 107 10.54 -7.29 16.34
N ILE A 108 10.45 -6.77 17.58
CA ILE A 108 9.44 -5.79 17.98
C ILE A 108 10.18 -4.50 18.32
N SER A 109 9.82 -3.42 17.63
CA SER A 109 10.40 -2.09 17.82
C SER A 109 9.37 -1.14 18.38
N VAL A 110 9.70 -0.44 19.45
CA VAL A 110 8.91 0.66 20.01
C VAL A 110 9.73 1.95 19.96
N ASP A 111 9.10 3.00 19.49
CA ASP A 111 9.72 4.33 19.37
C ASP A 111 8.97 5.30 20.29
N SER A 112 9.70 5.97 21.18
CA SER A 112 9.11 6.88 22.18
C SER A 112 8.39 8.08 21.57
N ARG A 113 8.66 8.40 20.30
CA ARG A 113 7.96 9.44 19.53
C ARG A 113 6.55 9.02 19.12
N PHE A 114 6.27 7.72 19.08
CA PHE A 114 4.98 7.14 18.67
C PHE A 114 4.41 6.26 19.79
N PRO A 115 4.01 6.87 20.94
CA PRO A 115 3.53 6.13 22.08
C PRO A 115 2.23 5.38 21.78
N GLY A 116 2.15 4.12 22.22
CA GLY A 116 1.01 3.24 21.95
C GLY A 116 1.15 2.38 20.71
N MET A 117 2.26 2.49 19.96
CA MET A 117 2.53 1.74 18.73
C MET A 117 3.76 0.83 18.91
N ALA A 118 3.70 -0.36 18.35
CA ALA A 118 4.83 -1.28 18.20
C ALA A 118 4.88 -1.82 16.77
N VAL A 119 6.06 -1.82 16.16
CA VAL A 119 6.30 -2.35 14.81
C VAL A 119 6.98 -3.70 14.92
N THR A 120 6.47 -4.67 14.17
CA THR A 120 6.91 -6.07 14.21
C THR A 120 7.35 -6.53 12.82
N GLU A 121 8.50 -7.20 12.75
CA GLU A 121 8.97 -8.00 11.62
C GLU A 121 9.20 -9.44 12.11
N VAL A 122 8.76 -10.43 11.35
CA VAL A 122 8.96 -11.83 11.69
C VAL A 122 9.70 -12.54 10.57
N LYS A 123 10.70 -13.35 10.94
CA LYS A 123 11.42 -14.24 10.04
C LYS A 123 11.20 -15.68 10.48
N TYR A 124 10.86 -16.53 9.53
CA TYR A 124 10.76 -17.96 9.73
C TYR A 124 11.90 -18.64 8.98
N VAL A 125 12.64 -19.52 9.67
CA VAL A 125 13.74 -20.29 9.08
C VAL A 125 13.35 -21.76 9.10
N ASN A 126 13.45 -22.43 7.95
CA ASN A 126 13.18 -23.86 7.85
C ASN A 126 14.42 -24.66 8.30
N GLU A 127 14.47 -25.04 9.55
CA GLU A 127 15.47 -25.97 10.12
C GLU A 127 14.88 -27.40 10.25
N SER A 128 13.79 -27.70 9.53
CA SER A 128 13.19 -29.03 9.49
C SER A 128 13.97 -29.98 8.58
N SER A 129 13.59 -31.25 8.57
CA SER A 129 14.29 -32.29 7.80
C SER A 129 13.89 -32.35 6.32
N ARG A 130 13.03 -31.45 5.84
CA ARG A 130 12.55 -31.44 4.44
C ARG A 130 12.09 -30.07 3.96
N ASP A 131 11.89 -29.99 2.66
CA ASP A 131 11.26 -28.83 2.02
C ASP A 131 9.78 -28.77 2.37
N LEU A 132 9.29 -27.54 2.53
CA LEU A 132 7.92 -27.19 2.90
C LEU A 132 7.36 -26.16 1.91
N HIS A 133 6.07 -25.85 2.07
CA HIS A 133 5.40 -24.87 1.24
C HIS A 133 4.56 -23.95 2.11
N VAL A 134 4.86 -22.66 2.08
CA VAL A 134 4.11 -21.65 2.84
C VAL A 134 2.90 -21.18 2.04
N VAL A 135 1.72 -21.32 2.64
CA VAL A 135 0.45 -20.84 2.10
C VAL A 135 0.25 -19.37 2.45
N LYS A 136 0.50 -19.01 3.72
CA LYS A 136 0.48 -17.63 4.19
C LYS A 136 1.23 -17.45 5.50
N TRP A 137 1.62 -16.24 5.79
CA TRP A 137 2.00 -15.78 7.13
C TRP A 137 0.89 -14.90 7.72
N VAL A 138 0.80 -14.89 9.05
CA VAL A 138 -0.14 -14.10 9.82
C VAL A 138 0.61 -13.40 10.94
N ASN A 139 0.39 -12.08 11.07
CA ASN A 139 0.88 -11.26 12.16
C ASN A 139 -0.31 -10.56 12.86
N HIS A 140 -0.14 -10.25 14.14
CA HIS A 140 -1.12 -9.51 14.94
C HIS A 140 -2.52 -10.14 14.96
N ALA A 141 -2.60 -11.49 14.99
CA ALA A 141 -3.87 -12.21 15.14
C ALA A 141 -4.41 -12.06 16.57
N PHE A 142 -4.86 -10.87 16.91
CA PHE A 142 -5.40 -10.55 18.24
C PHE A 142 -6.89 -10.88 18.34
N ARG A 143 -7.28 -11.46 19.47
CA ARG A 143 -8.67 -11.68 19.89
C ARG A 143 -9.04 -10.63 20.91
N VAL A 144 -9.76 -9.62 20.48
CA VAL A 144 -10.17 -8.49 21.30
C VAL A 144 -11.41 -8.91 22.11
N ILE A 145 -11.29 -8.91 23.43
CA ILE A 145 -12.31 -9.43 24.36
C ILE A 145 -13.60 -8.60 24.24
N ASP A 146 -14.72 -9.30 24.06
CA ASP A 146 -16.05 -8.73 24.04
C ASP A 146 -16.78 -9.03 25.35
N ASN A 147 -16.94 -8.00 26.17
CA ASN A 147 -17.73 -8.11 27.40
C ASN A 147 -19.17 -7.68 27.10
N GLU A 148 -20.15 -8.52 27.43
CA GLU A 148 -21.58 -8.31 27.15
C GLU A 148 -22.13 -6.96 27.65
N ASP A 149 -21.56 -6.41 28.71
CA ASP A 149 -21.95 -5.11 29.31
C ASP A 149 -21.45 -3.88 28.54
N THR A 150 -20.71 -4.07 27.44
CA THR A 150 -20.09 -2.96 26.72
C THR A 150 -20.77 -2.75 25.35
N PRO A 151 -20.77 -1.51 24.80
CA PRO A 151 -21.27 -1.24 23.47
C PRO A 151 -20.58 -2.11 22.40
N ALA A 152 -21.30 -2.38 21.30
CA ALA A 152 -20.75 -3.05 20.13
C ALA A 152 -19.48 -2.35 19.63
N PHE A 153 -18.58 -3.14 19.03
CA PHE A 153 -17.41 -2.60 18.37
C PHE A 153 -17.79 -1.85 17.10
N TRP A 154 -16.95 -0.91 16.76
CA TRP A 154 -16.86 -0.29 15.43
C TRP A 154 -15.57 -0.72 14.76
N SER A 155 -15.58 -0.81 13.43
CA SER A 155 -14.40 -1.12 12.65
C SER A 155 -14.19 -0.09 11.54
N PHE A 156 -12.94 0.36 11.36
CA PHE A 156 -12.51 1.11 10.18
C PHE A 156 -12.00 0.12 9.13
N GLN A 157 -12.54 0.22 7.93
CA GLN A 157 -12.24 -0.65 6.80
C GLN A 157 -11.29 0.11 5.88
N GLY A 158 -10.02 -0.16 5.93
CA GLY A 158 -9.03 0.54 5.09
C GLY A 158 -9.18 0.27 3.58
N GLN A 159 -9.98 -0.70 3.19
CA GLN A 159 -10.17 -1.13 1.80
C GLN A 159 -11.17 -0.26 1.03
N SER A 160 -10.83 0.05 -0.23
CA SER A 160 -11.76 0.55 -1.23
C SER A 160 -12.65 -0.58 -1.78
N THR A 161 -13.93 -0.32 -2.01
CA THR A 161 -14.89 -1.29 -2.60
C THR A 161 -15.77 -0.63 -3.66
N ILE A 162 -16.29 -1.43 -4.59
CA ILE A 162 -17.22 -0.96 -5.64
C ILE A 162 -18.51 -0.39 -5.06
N GLU A 163 -19.00 -0.96 -3.97
CA GLU A 163 -20.22 -0.51 -3.30
C GLU A 163 -20.03 0.85 -2.64
N ARG A 164 -18.77 1.30 -2.49
CA ARG A 164 -18.41 2.54 -1.80
C ARG A 164 -19.11 2.68 -0.46
N ALA A 165 -19.21 1.54 0.25
CA ALA A 165 -19.80 1.47 1.56
C ALA A 165 -19.03 2.35 2.55
N ASP A 166 -19.68 2.68 3.66
CA ASP A 166 -19.01 3.46 4.71
C ASP A 166 -17.78 2.74 5.21
N TRP A 167 -16.70 3.49 5.37
CA TRP A 167 -15.43 2.99 5.87
C TRP A 167 -15.46 2.68 7.38
N ILE A 168 -16.48 3.14 8.07
CA ILE A 168 -16.73 2.89 9.49
C ILE A 168 -18.00 2.09 9.60
N LEU A 169 -17.88 0.84 10.06
CA LEU A 169 -18.99 -0.10 10.18
C LEU A 169 -19.15 -0.59 11.61
N PRO A 170 -20.40 -0.76 12.09
CA PRO A 170 -20.64 -1.45 13.35
C PRO A 170 -20.30 -2.94 13.18
N VAL A 171 -19.58 -3.50 14.16
CA VAL A 171 -19.27 -4.91 14.21
C VAL A 171 -20.36 -5.64 14.99
N ASP A 172 -21.29 -6.22 14.25
CA ASP A 172 -22.38 -7.01 14.82
C ASP A 172 -21.98 -8.46 15.14
N SER A 173 -22.95 -9.28 15.52
CA SER A 173 -22.70 -10.65 15.96
C SER A 173 -22.21 -11.61 14.87
N THR A 174 -22.22 -11.21 13.61
CA THR A 174 -21.71 -11.98 12.47
C THR A 174 -21.07 -11.04 11.46
N PHE A 175 -19.86 -10.60 11.78
CA PHE A 175 -19.12 -9.63 10.97
C PHE A 175 -17.91 -10.28 10.32
N TYR A 176 -17.68 -9.99 9.04
CA TYR A 176 -16.45 -10.32 8.33
C TYR A 176 -16.17 -9.28 7.26
N GLN A 177 -15.00 -8.68 7.36
CA GLN A 177 -14.41 -7.84 6.31
C GLN A 177 -12.96 -8.27 6.09
N ARG A 178 -12.63 -8.61 4.85
CA ARG A 178 -11.29 -9.07 4.49
C ARG A 178 -10.27 -7.93 4.48
N ASN A 179 -10.67 -6.73 4.06
CA ASN A 179 -9.80 -5.57 3.89
C ASN A 179 -8.55 -5.90 3.05
N TYR A 180 -8.78 -6.39 1.84
CA TYR A 180 -7.72 -6.75 0.91
C TYR A 180 -7.10 -5.49 0.28
N MET A 181 -5.76 -5.35 0.37
CA MET A 181 -5.03 -4.18 -0.12
C MET A 181 -4.56 -4.32 -1.57
N GLY A 182 -5.06 -5.28 -2.32
CA GLY A 182 -4.84 -5.45 -3.76
C GLY A 182 -6.08 -5.13 -4.58
N MET A 183 -5.99 -5.30 -5.91
CA MET A 183 -7.13 -5.23 -6.81
C MET A 183 -8.13 -6.33 -6.49
N ASN A 184 -9.41 -6.02 -6.50
CA ASN A 184 -10.50 -6.98 -6.40
C ASN A 184 -11.13 -7.26 -7.78
N ASP A 185 -12.09 -8.20 -7.83
CA ASP A 185 -12.75 -8.63 -9.08
C ASP A 185 -13.53 -7.51 -9.80
N SER A 186 -13.76 -6.39 -9.17
CA SER A 186 -14.43 -5.21 -9.74
C SER A 186 -13.46 -4.08 -10.12
N ASP A 187 -12.16 -4.38 -10.19
CA ASP A 187 -11.08 -3.45 -10.51
C ASP A 187 -10.92 -2.29 -9.51
N TYR A 188 -11.61 -2.35 -8.38
CA TYR A 188 -11.38 -1.47 -7.25
C TYR A 188 -10.47 -2.17 -6.25
N GLY A 189 -9.49 -1.47 -5.74
CA GLY A 189 -8.53 -2.06 -4.82
C GLY A 189 -7.68 -1.03 -4.12
N GLY A 190 -6.71 -1.53 -3.36
CA GLY A 190 -5.86 -0.68 -2.55
C GLY A 190 -6.61 -0.10 -1.36
N GLY A 191 -6.15 1.04 -0.89
CA GLY A 191 -6.69 1.74 0.27
C GLY A 191 -5.60 2.11 1.26
N ILE A 192 -6.00 2.36 2.50
CA ILE A 192 -5.09 2.63 3.62
C ILE A 192 -4.77 1.30 4.29
N PRO A 193 -3.49 0.87 4.40
CA PRO A 193 -3.12 -0.44 4.94
C PRO A 193 -3.22 -0.47 6.48
N VAL A 194 -4.35 -0.03 7.01
CA VAL A 194 -4.69 0.03 8.43
C VAL A 194 -6.14 -0.41 8.61
N THR A 195 -6.37 -1.28 9.58
CA THR A 195 -7.72 -1.55 10.10
C THR A 195 -7.76 -1.24 11.58
N CYS A 196 -8.90 -0.78 12.05
CA CYS A 196 -9.13 -0.45 13.45
C CYS A 196 -10.34 -1.20 13.98
N LEU A 197 -10.27 -1.62 15.24
CA LEU A 197 -11.40 -2.16 15.99
C LEU A 197 -11.47 -1.42 17.33
N TRP A 198 -12.58 -0.74 17.60
CA TRP A 198 -12.72 0.02 18.84
C TRP A 198 -14.14 -0.01 19.38
N ARG A 199 -14.27 0.32 20.64
CA ARG A 199 -15.53 0.56 21.30
C ARG A 199 -15.37 1.66 22.33
N ARG A 200 -16.40 2.51 22.52
CA ARG A 200 -16.34 3.68 23.37
C ARG A 200 -15.15 4.56 22.98
N ASP A 201 -14.13 4.57 23.85
CA ASP A 201 -12.97 5.46 23.84
C ASP A 201 -11.64 4.70 23.80
N GLN A 202 -11.64 3.40 23.49
CA GLN A 202 -10.42 2.59 23.38
C GLN A 202 -10.49 1.59 22.22
N GLY A 203 -9.34 1.32 21.61
CA GLY A 203 -9.27 0.41 20.49
C GLY A 203 -7.88 -0.13 20.20
N ILE A 204 -7.85 -1.01 19.21
CA ILE A 204 -6.66 -1.59 18.62
C ILE A 204 -6.67 -1.30 17.12
N ALA A 205 -5.49 -0.99 16.57
CA ALA A 205 -5.28 -0.89 15.14
C ALA A 205 -4.13 -1.81 14.73
N VAL A 206 -4.24 -2.42 13.55
CA VAL A 206 -3.19 -3.23 12.94
C VAL A 206 -3.04 -2.84 11.47
N GLY A 207 -1.85 -3.09 10.91
CA GLY A 207 -1.57 -2.79 9.51
C GLY A 207 -0.11 -3.01 9.17
N HIS A 208 0.34 -2.48 8.01
CA HIS A 208 1.75 -2.50 7.66
C HIS A 208 2.33 -1.09 7.50
N VAL A 209 3.66 -0.99 7.64
CA VAL A 209 4.42 0.27 7.57
C VAL A 209 5.47 0.26 6.46
N GLU A 210 5.25 -0.52 5.41
CA GLU A 210 6.13 -0.48 4.24
C GLU A 210 5.90 0.79 3.42
N LEU A 211 6.97 1.33 2.84
CA LEU A 211 6.92 2.56 2.03
C LEU A 211 6.47 2.30 0.59
N SER A 212 6.28 1.05 0.21
CA SER A 212 5.72 0.62 -1.06
C SER A 212 4.45 -0.19 -0.85
N PRO A 213 3.54 -0.26 -1.82
CA PRO A 213 2.36 -1.11 -1.74
C PRO A 213 2.71 -2.56 -1.43
N ARG A 214 1.88 -3.23 -0.63
CA ARG A 214 2.00 -4.65 -0.29
C ARG A 214 0.63 -5.33 -0.42
N LEU A 215 0.62 -6.53 -0.97
CA LEU A 215 -0.59 -7.33 -1.04
C LEU A 215 -0.80 -8.06 0.29
N VAL A 216 -1.63 -7.48 1.13
CA VAL A 216 -2.02 -8.04 2.43
C VAL A 216 -3.53 -7.96 2.60
N SER A 217 -4.09 -8.80 3.47
CA SER A 217 -5.43 -8.62 4.02
C SER A 217 -5.33 -8.20 5.48
N LEU A 218 -6.28 -7.39 5.91
CA LEU A 218 -6.41 -6.92 7.28
C LEU A 218 -7.78 -7.36 7.84
N PRO A 219 -8.03 -8.69 7.98
CA PRO A 219 -9.35 -9.19 8.31
C PRO A 219 -9.80 -8.71 9.69
N VAL A 220 -11.08 -8.30 9.73
CA VAL A 220 -11.84 -8.12 10.96
C VAL A 220 -12.99 -9.08 10.95
N LYS A 221 -13.13 -9.88 12.00
CA LYS A 221 -14.22 -10.88 12.09
C LYS A 221 -14.76 -11.01 13.51
N LYS A 222 -16.06 -11.28 13.59
CA LYS A 222 -16.74 -11.63 14.81
C LYS A 222 -17.76 -12.72 14.51
N SER A 223 -17.82 -13.72 15.37
CA SER A 223 -18.82 -14.76 15.36
C SER A 223 -19.76 -14.55 16.57
N LYS A 224 -21.04 -14.87 16.39
CA LYS A 224 -22.01 -14.84 17.48
C LYS A 224 -21.73 -15.88 18.58
N TYR A 225 -20.84 -16.82 18.32
CA TYR A 225 -20.50 -17.88 19.27
C TYR A 225 -19.27 -17.52 20.11
N ASP A 226 -18.55 -16.48 19.74
CA ASP A 226 -17.30 -16.07 20.35
C ASP A 226 -17.50 -14.81 21.21
N ASN A 227 -16.82 -14.77 22.34
CA ASN A 227 -16.77 -13.62 23.24
C ASN A 227 -15.62 -12.64 22.89
N TYR A 228 -15.18 -12.64 21.63
CA TYR A 228 -14.14 -11.75 21.11
C TYR A 228 -14.44 -11.37 19.65
N ALA A 229 -13.78 -10.32 19.20
CA ALA A 229 -13.62 -10.00 17.79
C ALA A 229 -12.13 -10.15 17.41
N GLU A 230 -11.85 -10.60 16.19
CA GLU A 230 -10.48 -10.83 15.71
C GLU A 230 -10.05 -9.74 14.75
N VAL A 231 -8.78 -9.35 14.86
CA VAL A 231 -8.04 -8.55 13.87
C VAL A 231 -6.73 -9.24 13.54
N ALA A 232 -6.26 -9.12 12.30
CA ALA A 232 -4.97 -9.67 11.90
C ALA A 232 -4.39 -8.91 10.69
N VAL A 233 -3.12 -9.17 10.38
CA VAL A 233 -2.47 -8.85 9.10
C VAL A 233 -2.04 -10.16 8.48
N GLU A 234 -2.52 -10.45 7.27
CA GLU A 234 -2.24 -11.71 6.57
C GLU A 234 -1.61 -11.43 5.21
N SER A 235 -0.62 -12.24 4.82
CA SER A 235 -0.19 -12.25 3.41
C SER A 235 -1.32 -12.82 2.54
N THR A 236 -1.40 -12.31 1.31
CA THR A 236 -2.41 -12.72 0.33
C THR A 236 -1.76 -13.24 -0.94
N GLU A 237 -0.63 -13.89 -0.80
CA GLU A 237 0.04 -14.47 -1.95
C GLU A 237 -0.89 -15.45 -2.66
N GLU A 238 -1.08 -15.24 -3.96
CA GLU A 238 -1.92 -16.09 -4.80
C GLU A 238 -1.28 -17.46 -5.04
N SER A 239 -0.10 -17.70 -4.49
CA SER A 239 0.65 -18.93 -4.72
C SER A 239 1.44 -19.35 -3.48
N VAL A 240 1.39 -20.64 -3.25
CA VAL A 240 2.22 -21.33 -2.29
C VAL A 240 3.71 -21.08 -2.60
N VAL A 241 4.45 -20.61 -1.59
CA VAL A 241 5.88 -20.29 -1.71
C VAL A 241 6.71 -21.48 -1.24
N ALA A 242 7.67 -21.90 -2.06
CA ALA A 242 8.63 -22.93 -1.67
C ALA A 242 9.46 -22.44 -0.46
N PHE A 243 9.61 -23.31 0.53
CA PHE A 243 10.33 -23.04 1.77
C PHE A 243 11.29 -24.19 2.02
N THR A 244 12.38 -24.22 1.26
CA THR A 244 13.34 -25.29 1.29
C THR A 244 14.14 -25.31 2.59
N GLN A 245 14.76 -26.44 2.91
CA GLN A 245 15.58 -26.54 4.12
C GLN A 245 16.70 -25.50 4.12
N GLY A 246 16.78 -24.71 5.18
CA GLY A 246 17.74 -23.61 5.34
C GLY A 246 17.24 -22.26 4.86
N ASP A 247 16.14 -22.19 4.14
CA ASP A 247 15.56 -20.94 3.66
C ASP A 247 14.97 -20.10 4.79
N THR A 248 14.85 -18.81 4.52
CA THR A 248 14.22 -17.83 5.38
C THR A 248 13.11 -17.10 4.65
N ILE A 249 11.92 -17.09 5.23
CA ILE A 249 10.80 -16.25 4.80
C ILE A 249 10.64 -15.12 5.80
N SER A 250 10.56 -13.88 5.28
CA SER A 250 10.33 -12.68 6.10
C SER A 250 8.93 -12.13 5.83
N THR A 251 8.24 -11.72 6.89
CA THR A 251 7.01 -10.95 6.75
C THR A 251 7.34 -9.49 6.40
N VAL A 252 6.35 -8.75 5.91
CA VAL A 252 6.46 -7.28 5.85
C VAL A 252 6.49 -6.71 7.26
N ARG A 253 6.96 -5.49 7.42
CA ARG A 253 6.89 -4.78 8.71
C ARG A 253 5.46 -4.39 8.99
N THR A 254 4.90 -4.98 10.02
CA THR A 254 3.53 -4.74 10.48
C THR A 254 3.53 -3.97 11.78
N PHE A 255 2.40 -3.43 12.18
CA PHE A 255 2.29 -2.74 13.46
C PHE A 255 1.01 -3.12 14.19
N VAL A 256 1.07 -2.99 15.51
CA VAL A 256 -0.09 -2.90 16.40
C VAL A 256 -0.05 -1.57 17.14
N SER A 257 -1.20 -0.91 17.24
CA SER A 257 -1.37 0.27 18.08
C SER A 257 -2.56 0.08 18.99
N VAL A 258 -2.39 0.44 20.28
CA VAL A 258 -3.47 0.52 21.26
C VAL A 258 -3.64 1.96 21.67
N TYR A 259 -4.88 2.46 21.63
CA TYR A 259 -5.16 3.88 21.72
C TYR A 259 -6.45 4.16 22.47
N GLU A 260 -6.56 5.41 22.96
CA GLU A 260 -7.79 6.00 23.41
C GLU A 260 -8.43 6.82 22.29
N GLY A 261 -9.77 6.80 22.19
CA GLY A 261 -10.55 7.49 21.17
C GLY A 261 -11.04 6.55 20.06
N ASP A 262 -11.28 7.12 18.88
CA ASP A 262 -11.77 6.44 17.69
C ASP A 262 -10.65 6.13 16.67
N CYS A 263 -11.02 5.66 15.49
CA CYS A 263 -10.07 5.30 14.42
C CYS A 263 -9.18 6.46 13.93
N PHE A 264 -9.54 7.72 14.14
CA PHE A 264 -8.72 8.84 13.70
C PHE A 264 -7.43 9.01 14.51
N ALA A 265 -7.42 8.51 15.75
CA ALA A 265 -6.21 8.54 16.58
C ALA A 265 -5.07 7.69 15.98
N PRO A 266 -5.24 6.39 15.72
CA PRO A 266 -4.20 5.56 15.12
C PRO A 266 -3.93 5.91 13.65
N LEU A 267 -4.90 6.40 12.87
CA LEU A 267 -4.66 6.85 11.50
C LEU A 267 -3.72 8.06 11.45
N ARG A 268 -3.89 9.02 12.37
CA ARG A 268 -2.96 10.15 12.51
C ARG A 268 -1.56 9.67 12.88
N GLN A 269 -1.46 8.81 13.89
CA GLN A 269 -0.18 8.26 14.34
C GLN A 269 0.52 7.48 13.23
N PHE A 270 -0.23 6.68 12.45
CA PHE A 270 0.27 5.98 11.28
C PHE A 270 0.86 6.96 10.25
N SER A 271 0.12 8.03 9.91
CA SER A 271 0.60 9.05 8.99
C SER A 271 1.90 9.71 9.46
N GLU A 272 1.98 10.07 10.74
CA GLU A 272 3.18 10.66 11.36
C GLU A 272 4.35 9.68 11.35
N TYR A 273 4.11 8.40 11.67
CA TYR A 273 5.11 7.34 11.61
C TYR A 273 5.64 7.13 10.19
N MET A 274 4.77 7.09 9.20
CA MET A 274 5.16 6.92 7.79
C MET A 274 6.02 8.08 7.31
N GLN A 275 5.68 9.33 7.67
CA GLN A 275 6.51 10.50 7.37
C GLN A 275 7.88 10.40 8.03
N ALA A 276 7.95 10.05 9.31
CA ALA A 276 9.21 9.86 10.04
C ALA A 276 10.04 8.69 9.47
N SER A 277 9.39 7.72 8.85
CA SER A 277 10.03 6.56 8.19
C SER A 277 10.51 6.86 6.78
N GLY A 278 10.29 8.07 6.26
CA GLY A 278 10.78 8.51 4.96
C GLY A 278 9.72 8.58 3.86
N LEU A 279 8.42 8.44 4.18
CA LEU A 279 7.35 8.75 3.23
C LEU A 279 7.33 10.27 3.00
N VAL A 280 7.95 10.70 1.92
CA VAL A 280 7.97 12.12 1.55
C VAL A 280 6.84 12.38 0.58
N MET A 281 5.85 13.16 1.02
CA MET A 281 4.86 13.71 0.10
C MET A 281 5.51 14.88 -0.66
N PRO A 282 5.43 14.90 -2.01
CA PRO A 282 5.92 16.04 -2.76
C PRO A 282 5.14 17.30 -2.36
N GLU A 283 5.84 18.42 -2.28
CA GLU A 283 5.18 19.71 -2.04
C GLU A 283 4.26 20.04 -3.20
N SER A 284 2.99 20.26 -2.90
CA SER A 284 2.00 20.61 -3.92
C SER A 284 2.18 22.06 -4.35
N GLU A 285 2.19 22.29 -5.65
CA GLU A 285 2.14 23.65 -6.18
C GLU A 285 0.88 24.40 -5.70
N PRO A 286 0.98 25.69 -5.36
CA PRO A 286 -0.22 26.47 -5.02
C PRO A 286 -1.33 26.37 -6.06
N ALA A 287 -0.96 26.21 -7.32
CA ALA A 287 -1.88 26.01 -8.43
C ALA A 287 -2.70 24.71 -8.37
N ALA A 288 -2.25 23.70 -7.62
CA ALA A 288 -3.00 22.45 -7.42
C ALA A 288 -4.29 22.65 -6.58
N PHE A 289 -4.37 23.75 -5.82
CA PHE A 289 -5.54 24.11 -5.03
C PHE A 289 -6.47 25.12 -5.73
N GLU A 290 -6.17 25.50 -6.96
CA GLU A 290 -7.03 26.37 -7.76
C GLU A 290 -8.24 25.58 -8.29
N PRO A 291 -9.43 26.22 -8.42
CA PRO A 291 -10.59 25.54 -8.97
C PRO A 291 -10.36 25.16 -10.42
N MET A 292 -10.79 23.94 -10.79
CA MET A 292 -10.67 23.42 -12.16
C MET A 292 -12.02 22.98 -12.72
N TRP A 293 -12.15 23.12 -14.03
CA TRP A 293 -13.23 22.57 -14.82
C TRP A 293 -12.71 21.36 -15.60
N CYS A 294 -13.52 20.31 -15.72
CA CYS A 294 -13.16 19.08 -16.40
C CYS A 294 -14.16 18.79 -17.51
N ALA A 295 -13.66 18.51 -18.72
CA ALA A 295 -14.49 18.19 -19.88
C ALA A 295 -15.26 16.86 -19.72
N TRP A 296 -14.92 16.00 -18.74
CA TRP A 296 -15.66 14.78 -18.43
C TRP A 296 -17.16 15.03 -18.14
N GLY A 297 -17.55 16.26 -17.86
CA GLY A 297 -18.97 16.62 -17.80
C GLY A 297 -19.74 16.41 -19.12
N TYR A 298 -19.04 16.26 -20.24
CA TYR A 298 -19.58 15.86 -21.55
C TYR A 298 -19.26 14.40 -21.89
N GLU A 299 -18.67 13.66 -20.96
CA GLU A 299 -18.18 12.28 -21.15
C GLU A 299 -17.19 12.16 -22.32
N ARG A 300 -16.95 10.96 -22.82
CA ARG A 300 -16.02 10.67 -23.93
C ARG A 300 -16.38 11.40 -25.23
N GLU A 301 -17.59 11.89 -25.39
CA GLU A 301 -18.07 12.53 -26.62
C GLU A 301 -17.79 14.04 -26.69
N ALA A 302 -17.06 14.59 -25.69
CA ALA A 302 -16.70 16.01 -25.67
C ALA A 302 -16.08 16.48 -26.99
N THR A 303 -16.75 17.41 -27.65
CA THR A 303 -16.25 18.00 -28.90
C THR A 303 -15.43 19.27 -28.63
N PHE A 304 -14.58 19.62 -29.59
CA PHE A 304 -13.84 20.89 -29.58
C PHE A 304 -14.76 22.11 -29.37
N ALA A 305 -15.91 22.11 -30.05
CA ALA A 305 -16.85 23.21 -30.00
C ALA A 305 -17.48 23.33 -28.59
N GLU A 306 -17.82 22.23 -27.95
CA GLU A 306 -18.38 22.21 -26.61
C GLU A 306 -17.35 22.68 -25.57
N ILE A 307 -16.10 22.15 -25.65
CA ILE A 307 -15.01 22.60 -24.78
C ILE A 307 -14.85 24.12 -24.91
N LEU A 308 -14.62 24.62 -26.12
CA LEU A 308 -14.40 26.04 -26.35
C LEU A 308 -15.64 26.90 -26.02
N GLY A 309 -16.85 26.39 -26.29
CA GLY A 309 -18.11 27.06 -25.97
C GLY A 309 -18.37 27.23 -24.47
N THR A 310 -17.78 26.37 -23.65
CA THR A 310 -17.91 26.41 -22.17
C THR A 310 -16.92 27.40 -21.55
N LEU A 311 -15.74 27.62 -22.16
CA LEU A 311 -14.65 28.42 -21.57
C LEU A 311 -15.06 29.85 -21.14
N PRO A 312 -15.94 30.59 -21.87
CA PRO A 312 -16.42 31.89 -21.38
C PRO A 312 -17.06 31.77 -19.97
N LYS A 313 -17.83 30.73 -19.74
CA LYS A 313 -18.47 30.48 -18.44
C LYS A 313 -17.48 30.04 -17.38
N VAL A 314 -16.53 29.20 -17.74
CA VAL A 314 -15.40 28.79 -16.87
C VAL A 314 -14.64 30.02 -16.36
N LYS A 315 -14.32 30.94 -17.28
CA LYS A 315 -13.65 32.20 -16.95
C LYS A 315 -14.51 33.12 -16.06
N GLU A 316 -15.80 33.26 -16.38
CA GLU A 316 -16.76 34.04 -15.58
C GLU A 316 -16.84 33.58 -14.14
N LEU A 317 -16.79 32.26 -13.93
CA LEU A 317 -16.80 31.61 -12.60
C LEU A 317 -15.46 31.74 -11.84
N GLY A 318 -14.43 32.33 -12.46
CA GLY A 318 -13.12 32.49 -11.84
C GLY A 318 -12.31 31.22 -11.76
N ILE A 319 -12.71 30.16 -12.46
CA ILE A 319 -12.00 28.89 -12.55
C ILE A 319 -10.67 29.13 -13.26
N LYS A 320 -9.60 28.45 -12.82
CA LYS A 320 -8.23 28.68 -13.29
C LYS A 320 -7.70 27.57 -14.19
N TRP A 321 -8.27 26.38 -14.11
CA TRP A 321 -7.84 25.21 -14.85
C TRP A 321 -8.96 24.66 -15.73
N ALA A 322 -8.57 24.09 -16.87
CA ALA A 322 -9.47 23.33 -17.72
C ALA A 322 -8.79 22.03 -18.14
N THR A 323 -9.45 20.91 -17.89
CA THR A 323 -8.95 19.57 -18.24
C THR A 323 -9.58 19.09 -19.53
N VAL A 324 -8.74 18.74 -20.52
CA VAL A 324 -9.14 17.90 -21.64
C VAL A 324 -9.12 16.46 -21.13
N ASP A 325 -10.31 15.88 -20.97
CA ASP A 325 -10.49 14.57 -20.35
C ASP A 325 -10.49 13.43 -21.38
N ASP A 326 -10.78 12.21 -20.94
CA ASP A 326 -10.89 11.02 -21.75
C ASP A 326 -11.74 11.23 -23.01
N GLY A 327 -11.34 10.61 -24.13
CA GLY A 327 -12.03 10.67 -25.40
C GLY A 327 -11.31 11.47 -26.51
N TYR A 328 -10.15 12.06 -26.25
CA TYR A 328 -9.34 12.68 -27.28
C TYR A 328 -8.53 11.65 -28.10
N GLN A 329 -8.22 10.52 -27.50
CA GLN A 329 -7.41 9.43 -28.06
C GLN A 329 -8.25 8.44 -28.86
N ILE A 330 -7.57 7.68 -29.73
CA ILE A 330 -8.19 6.59 -30.50
C ILE A 330 -8.39 5.33 -29.67
N ALA A 331 -7.50 5.08 -28.69
CA ALA A 331 -7.52 3.96 -27.78
C ALA A 331 -6.55 4.21 -26.61
N GLU A 332 -6.84 3.64 -25.45
CA GLU A 332 -5.88 3.54 -24.36
C GLU A 332 -4.67 2.72 -24.85
N GLY A 333 -3.47 3.18 -24.56
CA GLY A 333 -2.22 2.58 -25.05
C GLY A 333 -1.66 3.25 -26.31
N ASP A 334 -2.43 3.51 -27.33
CA ASP A 334 -1.92 4.19 -28.53
C ASP A 334 -1.82 5.71 -28.35
N TRP A 335 -2.66 6.34 -27.57
CA TRP A 335 -2.66 7.79 -27.23
C TRP A 335 -2.49 8.73 -28.43
N GLU A 336 -2.81 8.25 -29.63
CA GLU A 336 -2.92 9.05 -30.84
C GLU A 336 -4.28 9.77 -30.86
N LEU A 337 -4.31 10.96 -31.48
CA LEU A 337 -5.55 11.73 -31.52
C LEU A 337 -6.60 11.08 -32.42
N ASP A 338 -7.84 11.05 -31.98
CA ASP A 338 -8.97 10.65 -32.82
C ASP A 338 -9.13 11.62 -34.00
N THR A 339 -8.89 11.13 -35.19
CA THR A 339 -8.94 11.93 -36.44
C THR A 339 -10.32 12.46 -36.78
N LYS A 340 -11.40 11.92 -36.19
CA LYS A 340 -12.75 12.48 -36.33
C LYS A 340 -12.88 13.81 -35.58
N ARG A 341 -12.26 13.87 -34.38
CA ARG A 341 -12.27 15.06 -33.51
C ARG A 341 -11.14 16.02 -33.84
N PHE A 342 -10.00 15.49 -34.24
CA PHE A 342 -8.77 16.22 -34.56
C PHE A 342 -8.31 15.92 -36.00
N PRO A 343 -9.08 16.32 -37.03
CA PRO A 343 -8.75 16.00 -38.42
C PRO A 343 -7.40 16.56 -38.88
N GLY A 344 -6.93 17.64 -38.26
CA GLY A 344 -5.60 18.21 -38.49
C GLY A 344 -4.50 17.57 -37.62
N GLY A 345 -4.84 16.54 -36.82
CA GLY A 345 -3.90 15.84 -35.93
C GLY A 345 -3.33 16.76 -34.85
N ASP A 346 -2.05 16.65 -34.60
CA ASP A 346 -1.34 17.37 -33.53
C ASP A 346 -1.56 18.89 -33.57
N ARG A 347 -1.72 19.47 -34.76
CA ARG A 347 -2.00 20.91 -34.90
C ARG A 347 -3.30 21.31 -34.22
N ASP A 348 -4.33 20.49 -34.33
CA ASP A 348 -5.64 20.78 -33.76
C ASP A 348 -5.57 20.75 -32.22
N MET A 349 -4.81 19.82 -31.63
CA MET A 349 -4.59 19.79 -30.21
C MET A 349 -3.79 21.01 -29.72
N VAL A 350 -2.72 21.36 -30.40
CA VAL A 350 -1.92 22.57 -30.09
C VAL A 350 -2.80 23.82 -30.19
N ASP A 351 -3.64 23.93 -31.24
CA ASP A 351 -4.57 25.05 -31.42
C ASP A 351 -5.64 25.08 -30.29
N LEU A 352 -6.14 23.94 -29.85
CA LEU A 352 -7.06 23.84 -28.71
C LEU A 352 -6.41 24.41 -27.45
N VAL A 353 -5.26 23.87 -27.08
CA VAL A 353 -4.52 24.29 -25.86
C VAL A 353 -4.24 25.79 -25.93
N LYS A 354 -3.78 26.31 -27.08
CA LYS A 354 -3.52 27.73 -27.27
C LYS A 354 -4.79 28.58 -27.08
N LYS A 355 -5.94 28.14 -27.61
CA LYS A 355 -7.22 28.82 -27.41
C LYS A 355 -7.66 28.79 -25.95
N MET A 356 -7.50 27.64 -25.25
CA MET A 356 -7.82 27.52 -23.82
C MET A 356 -6.95 28.47 -22.99
N LYS A 357 -5.64 28.51 -23.26
CA LYS A 357 -4.70 29.47 -22.63
C LYS A 357 -5.03 30.94 -22.90
N ALA A 358 -5.58 31.28 -24.09
CA ALA A 358 -6.03 32.62 -24.39
C ALA A 358 -7.21 33.12 -23.52
N TYR A 359 -7.97 32.21 -22.88
CA TYR A 359 -8.95 32.56 -21.85
C TYR A 359 -8.30 32.81 -20.47
N GLY A 360 -6.98 32.67 -20.35
CA GLY A 360 -6.24 32.82 -19.11
C GLY A 360 -6.29 31.57 -18.22
N LEU A 361 -6.58 30.41 -18.81
CA LEU A 361 -6.65 29.14 -18.14
C LEU A 361 -5.30 28.40 -18.22
N LYS A 362 -4.96 27.64 -17.22
CA LYS A 362 -4.00 26.55 -17.27
C LYS A 362 -4.70 25.30 -17.79
N VAL A 363 -4.00 24.46 -18.51
CA VAL A 363 -4.60 23.32 -19.23
C VAL A 363 -3.98 22.01 -18.81
N GLN A 364 -4.82 21.03 -18.50
CA GLN A 364 -4.44 19.69 -18.07
C GLN A 364 -4.96 18.63 -19.04
N LEU A 365 -4.19 17.57 -19.29
CA LEU A 365 -4.59 16.44 -20.12
C LEU A 365 -4.82 15.19 -19.24
N TRP A 366 -5.93 14.50 -19.47
CA TRP A 366 -6.20 13.20 -18.89
C TRP A 366 -5.35 12.11 -19.56
N TRP A 367 -4.87 11.15 -18.79
CA TRP A 367 -4.05 10.04 -19.25
C TRP A 367 -4.10 8.85 -18.29
N ALA A 368 -4.24 7.62 -18.83
CA ALA A 368 -4.17 6.37 -18.11
C ALA A 368 -2.88 5.60 -18.47
N PRO A 369 -1.74 5.83 -17.77
CA PRO A 369 -0.41 5.49 -18.27
C PRO A 369 -0.11 3.99 -18.39
N LEU A 370 -0.77 3.12 -17.62
CA LEU A 370 -0.51 1.67 -17.62
C LEU A 370 -1.68 0.86 -18.21
N ALA A 371 -2.54 1.50 -19.00
CA ALA A 371 -3.62 0.82 -19.71
C ALA A 371 -3.33 0.75 -21.21
N ALA A 372 -3.65 -0.39 -21.84
CA ALA A 372 -3.59 -0.54 -23.28
C ALA A 372 -4.69 -1.48 -23.80
N ASP A 373 -5.50 -0.99 -24.76
CA ASP A 373 -6.62 -1.74 -25.32
C ASP A 373 -6.14 -2.91 -26.18
N PRO A 374 -6.88 -4.03 -26.19
CA PRO A 374 -6.59 -5.14 -27.08
C PRO A 374 -6.56 -4.69 -28.55
N GLY A 375 -5.50 -5.09 -29.27
CA GLY A 375 -5.38 -4.81 -30.70
C GLY A 375 -4.78 -3.45 -31.05
N THR A 376 -4.36 -2.66 -30.09
CA THR A 376 -3.61 -1.40 -30.29
C THR A 376 -2.27 -1.66 -30.99
N LYS A 377 -1.72 -0.62 -31.59
CA LYS A 377 -0.42 -0.66 -32.26
C LYS A 377 0.69 -0.94 -31.25
N VAL A 378 0.66 -0.26 -30.09
CA VAL A 378 1.67 -0.44 -29.04
C VAL A 378 1.79 -1.89 -28.62
N LEU A 379 0.67 -2.61 -28.45
CA LEU A 379 0.69 -4.02 -28.08
C LEU A 379 1.08 -4.97 -29.22
N LYS A 380 0.76 -4.61 -30.47
CA LYS A 380 1.22 -5.39 -31.64
C LYS A 380 2.72 -5.30 -31.83
N GLU A 381 3.29 -4.12 -31.61
CA GLU A 381 4.72 -3.88 -31.73
C GLU A 381 5.50 -4.36 -30.49
N ASN A 382 4.87 -4.33 -29.31
CA ASN A 382 5.48 -4.68 -28.03
C ASN A 382 4.57 -5.59 -27.19
N PRO A 383 4.35 -6.84 -27.62
CA PRO A 383 3.43 -7.75 -26.91
C PRO A 383 3.92 -8.11 -25.49
N ASP A 384 5.21 -7.93 -25.24
CA ASP A 384 5.83 -8.21 -23.94
C ASP A 384 5.55 -7.12 -22.89
N PHE A 385 4.95 -5.97 -23.23
CA PHE A 385 4.62 -4.91 -22.27
C PHE A 385 3.57 -5.31 -21.23
N ILE A 386 2.77 -6.34 -21.53
CA ILE A 386 1.62 -6.77 -20.74
C ILE A 386 2.10 -7.55 -19.51
N THR A 387 1.52 -7.25 -18.34
CA THR A 387 1.67 -8.08 -17.15
C THR A 387 0.88 -9.38 -17.29
N LEU A 388 1.45 -10.49 -16.78
CA LEU A 388 0.86 -11.82 -16.90
C LEU A 388 0.61 -12.45 -15.53
N SER A 389 -0.48 -13.20 -15.42
CA SER A 389 -0.77 -14.07 -14.29
C SER A 389 0.22 -15.23 -14.21
N LYS A 390 0.19 -16.00 -13.12
CA LYS A 390 0.97 -17.23 -12.97
C LYS A 390 0.66 -18.27 -14.09
N GLN A 391 -0.56 -18.26 -14.60
CA GLN A 391 -1.02 -19.11 -15.71
C GLN A 391 -0.66 -18.53 -17.09
N GLN A 392 0.13 -17.45 -17.13
CA GLN A 392 0.54 -16.75 -18.34
C GLN A 392 -0.64 -16.15 -19.12
N THR A 393 -1.70 -15.76 -18.43
CA THR A 393 -2.82 -15.01 -19.01
C THR A 393 -2.63 -13.52 -18.72
N PRO A 394 -2.94 -12.63 -19.69
CA PRO A 394 -2.87 -11.18 -19.46
C PRO A 394 -3.74 -10.72 -18.30
N HIS A 395 -3.21 -9.84 -17.48
CA HIS A 395 -4.03 -9.12 -16.51
C HIS A 395 -4.90 -8.11 -17.24
N TYR A 396 -6.17 -8.08 -16.89
CA TYR A 396 -7.20 -7.34 -17.63
C TYR A 396 -7.92 -6.36 -16.69
N ILE A 397 -8.11 -5.14 -17.19
CA ILE A 397 -8.86 -4.08 -16.53
C ILE A 397 -10.27 -4.11 -17.10
N THR A 398 -11.21 -4.78 -16.42
CA THR A 398 -12.57 -5.02 -16.92
C THR A 398 -13.34 -3.73 -17.17
N TRP A 399 -13.11 -2.71 -16.35
CA TRP A 399 -13.77 -1.41 -16.47
C TRP A 399 -13.47 -0.67 -17.77
N TRP A 400 -12.26 -0.88 -18.33
CA TRP A 400 -11.79 -0.17 -19.53
C TRP A 400 -11.56 -1.08 -20.73
N ASP A 401 -11.82 -2.36 -20.60
CA ASP A 401 -11.47 -3.36 -21.63
C ASP A 401 -9.99 -3.34 -22.04
N SER A 402 -9.09 -3.01 -21.11
CA SER A 402 -7.66 -2.83 -21.37
C SER A 402 -6.81 -3.86 -20.64
N TYR A 403 -5.56 -4.05 -21.09
CA TYR A 403 -4.53 -4.83 -20.40
C TYR A 403 -3.66 -3.92 -19.54
N TYR A 404 -3.11 -4.49 -18.43
CA TYR A 404 -2.09 -3.82 -17.63
C TYR A 404 -0.74 -3.89 -18.31
N LEU A 405 -0.07 -2.73 -18.43
CA LEU A 405 1.34 -2.63 -18.81
C LEU A 405 2.23 -2.72 -17.56
N SER A 406 3.40 -3.34 -17.71
CA SER A 406 4.33 -3.49 -16.60
C SER A 406 5.06 -2.19 -16.27
N PRO A 407 4.94 -1.66 -15.03
CA PRO A 407 5.62 -0.43 -14.64
C PRO A 407 7.14 -0.58 -14.51
N VAL A 408 7.65 -1.84 -14.57
CA VAL A 408 9.09 -2.15 -14.46
C VAL A 408 9.73 -2.50 -15.80
N ASP A 409 8.93 -2.71 -16.86
CA ASP A 409 9.48 -2.91 -18.19
C ASP A 409 10.10 -1.61 -18.73
N SER A 410 11.35 -1.70 -19.19
CA SER A 410 12.09 -0.53 -19.65
C SER A 410 11.50 0.13 -20.90
N GLY A 411 10.83 -0.67 -21.75
CA GLY A 411 10.14 -0.17 -22.93
C GLY A 411 8.87 0.59 -22.55
N VAL A 412 8.09 0.10 -21.59
CA VAL A 412 6.92 0.82 -21.02
C VAL A 412 7.35 2.13 -20.38
N VAL A 413 8.44 2.13 -19.61
CA VAL A 413 8.99 3.34 -19.00
C VAL A 413 9.44 4.34 -20.06
N SER A 414 10.15 3.89 -21.10
CA SER A 414 10.58 4.74 -22.22
C SER A 414 9.40 5.32 -22.99
N TYR A 415 8.43 4.47 -23.33
CA TYR A 415 7.20 4.90 -24.01
C TYR A 415 6.43 5.94 -23.21
N SER A 416 6.32 5.77 -21.91
CA SER A 416 5.66 6.72 -21.02
C SER A 416 6.37 8.08 -21.00
N ARG A 417 7.71 8.11 -21.03
CA ARG A 417 8.49 9.36 -21.14
C ARG A 417 8.25 10.07 -22.46
N ASP A 418 8.21 9.33 -23.57
CA ASP A 418 7.91 9.91 -24.89
C ASP A 418 6.51 10.53 -24.94
N LEU A 419 5.54 9.93 -24.23
CA LEU A 419 4.20 10.50 -24.08
C LEU A 419 4.19 11.77 -23.24
N VAL A 420 4.92 11.79 -22.11
CA VAL A 420 5.07 13.02 -21.29
C VAL A 420 5.68 14.14 -22.14
N ASP A 421 6.71 13.87 -22.91
CA ASP A 421 7.32 14.83 -23.83
C ASP A 421 6.31 15.33 -24.87
N ARG A 422 5.52 14.45 -25.45
CA ARG A 422 4.45 14.83 -26.40
C ARG A 422 3.43 15.74 -25.74
N PHE A 423 2.92 15.37 -24.58
CA PHE A 423 1.86 16.13 -23.91
C PHE A 423 2.35 17.46 -23.38
N MET A 424 3.51 17.49 -22.73
CA MET A 424 4.01 18.69 -22.05
C MET A 424 4.79 19.63 -22.97
N LYS A 425 5.62 19.11 -23.90
CA LYS A 425 6.42 19.95 -24.82
C LYS A 425 5.69 20.24 -26.11
N LYS A 426 5.14 19.19 -26.76
CA LYS A 426 4.57 19.37 -28.12
C LYS A 426 3.20 19.97 -28.06
N TYR A 427 2.32 19.53 -27.15
CA TYR A 427 0.96 20.08 -27.02
C TYR A 427 0.87 21.26 -26.05
N ASP A 428 1.92 21.49 -25.26
CA ASP A 428 2.04 22.63 -24.33
C ASP A 428 1.00 22.60 -23.18
N PHE A 429 0.69 21.40 -22.64
CA PHE A 429 -0.13 21.29 -21.44
C PHE A 429 0.64 21.76 -20.19
N ASP A 430 -0.10 22.30 -19.21
CA ASP A 430 0.45 22.78 -17.94
C ASP A 430 0.43 21.69 -16.84
N GLY A 431 -0.16 20.54 -17.11
CA GLY A 431 -0.23 19.41 -16.19
C GLY A 431 -0.91 18.19 -16.78
N LEU A 432 -0.95 17.11 -15.98
CA LEU A 432 -1.56 15.83 -16.33
C LEU A 432 -2.54 15.39 -15.24
N LYS A 433 -3.69 14.84 -15.64
CA LYS A 433 -4.61 14.10 -14.80
C LYS A 433 -4.40 12.62 -15.09
N LEU A 434 -3.74 11.94 -14.17
CA LEU A 434 -3.50 10.48 -14.24
C LEU A 434 -4.71 9.74 -13.66
N ASP A 435 -5.17 8.74 -14.38
CA ASP A 435 -6.34 7.96 -14.00
C ASP A 435 -6.12 6.46 -14.14
N GLY A 436 -6.99 5.68 -13.50
CA GLY A 436 -7.08 4.24 -13.63
C GLY A 436 -6.84 3.46 -12.35
N GLN A 437 -7.40 2.26 -12.33
CA GLN A 437 -7.26 1.32 -11.20
C GLN A 437 -5.80 0.93 -10.94
N HIS A 438 -4.95 1.03 -11.95
CA HIS A 438 -3.50 0.80 -11.84
C HIS A 438 -2.75 1.86 -11.01
N LEU A 439 -3.44 2.90 -10.53
CA LEU A 439 -2.93 3.78 -9.47
C LEU A 439 -2.94 3.09 -8.09
N ASN A 440 -3.72 2.05 -7.95
CA ASN A 440 -3.75 1.16 -6.79
C ASN A 440 -2.81 -0.03 -6.98
N SER A 441 -2.73 -0.91 -6.00
CA SER A 441 -1.94 -2.13 -6.10
C SER A 441 -2.51 -3.05 -7.18
N VAL A 442 -1.69 -3.42 -8.15
CA VAL A 442 -2.02 -4.36 -9.22
C VAL A 442 -1.59 -5.79 -8.87
N HIS A 443 -1.95 -6.77 -9.72
CA HIS A 443 -1.55 -8.16 -9.52
C HIS A 443 -0.04 -8.38 -9.68
N PRO A 444 0.54 -9.41 -9.04
CA PRO A 444 1.91 -9.83 -9.31
C PRO A 444 2.10 -10.17 -10.78
N ASP A 445 3.24 -9.79 -11.36
CA ASP A 445 3.57 -10.00 -12.76
C ASP A 445 4.50 -11.21 -12.95
N TYR A 446 3.99 -12.26 -13.55
CA TYR A 446 4.74 -13.48 -13.86
C TYR A 446 5.22 -13.54 -15.31
N ASN A 447 5.25 -12.42 -16.02
CA ASN A 447 5.82 -12.35 -17.35
C ASN A 447 7.34 -12.63 -17.27
N TRP A 448 7.79 -13.73 -17.89
CA TRP A 448 9.18 -14.16 -17.83
C TRP A 448 10.17 -13.17 -18.48
N LYS A 449 9.67 -12.21 -19.24
CA LYS A 449 10.45 -11.12 -19.84
C LYS A 449 10.76 -9.98 -18.87
N HIS A 450 10.03 -9.89 -17.79
CA HIS A 450 10.18 -8.82 -16.79
C HIS A 450 11.08 -9.29 -15.64
N HIS A 451 10.52 -9.40 -14.43
CA HIS A 451 11.23 -9.81 -13.23
C HIS A 451 10.55 -11.04 -12.60
N PRO A 452 10.61 -12.24 -13.27
CA PRO A 452 9.90 -13.43 -12.80
C PRO A 452 10.37 -13.91 -11.42
N GLU A 453 11.60 -13.53 -11.01
CA GLU A 453 12.14 -13.77 -9.67
C GLU A 453 11.51 -12.88 -8.59
N CYS A 454 10.91 -11.76 -8.99
CA CYS A 454 10.26 -10.78 -8.12
C CYS A 454 8.94 -10.30 -8.74
N PRO A 455 7.90 -11.16 -8.88
CA PRO A 455 6.63 -10.81 -9.50
C PRO A 455 5.94 -9.60 -8.86
N GLN A 456 6.18 -9.39 -7.56
CA GLN A 456 5.67 -8.28 -6.77
C GLN A 456 6.17 -6.90 -7.21
N TYR A 457 7.19 -6.81 -8.04
CA TYR A 457 7.69 -5.52 -8.54
C TYR A 457 6.64 -4.77 -9.36
N SER A 458 5.66 -5.46 -9.95
CA SER A 458 4.53 -4.82 -10.66
C SER A 458 3.77 -3.81 -9.81
N TYR A 459 3.68 -4.01 -8.49
CA TYR A 459 3.01 -3.09 -7.58
C TYR A 459 3.97 -2.38 -6.61
N GLU A 460 5.05 -3.02 -6.21
CA GLU A 460 6.03 -2.40 -5.31
C GLU A 460 6.76 -1.22 -5.95
N GLN A 461 6.92 -1.23 -7.27
CA GLN A 461 7.61 -0.18 -8.03
C GLN A 461 6.68 0.89 -8.61
N LEU A 462 5.36 0.80 -8.41
CA LEU A 462 4.41 1.83 -8.84
C LEU A 462 4.80 3.24 -8.35
N PRO A 463 5.21 3.45 -7.09
CA PRO A 463 5.66 4.79 -6.65
C PRO A 463 6.82 5.33 -7.48
N GLY A 464 7.75 4.46 -7.89
CA GLY A 464 8.88 4.83 -8.74
C GLY A 464 8.44 5.22 -10.16
N PHE A 465 7.48 4.49 -10.73
CA PHE A 465 6.92 4.78 -12.05
C PHE A 465 6.17 6.13 -12.07
N PHE A 466 5.29 6.37 -11.10
CA PHE A 466 4.57 7.65 -11.01
C PHE A 466 5.49 8.81 -10.66
N LYS A 467 6.53 8.57 -9.83
CA LYS A 467 7.57 9.56 -9.58
C LYS A 467 8.32 9.94 -10.87
N MET A 468 8.60 8.98 -11.74
CA MET A 468 9.22 9.26 -13.04
C MET A 468 8.34 10.20 -13.89
N ILE A 469 7.03 9.95 -13.97
CA ILE A 469 6.10 10.85 -14.70
C ILE A 469 6.12 12.26 -14.07
N TYR A 470 6.08 12.35 -12.76
CA TYR A 470 6.16 13.63 -12.04
C TYR A 470 7.47 14.36 -12.35
N ASP A 471 8.61 13.70 -12.19
CA ASP A 471 9.93 14.30 -12.38
C ASP A 471 10.12 14.77 -13.85
N GLU A 472 9.69 13.96 -14.82
CA GLU A 472 9.77 14.28 -16.24
C GLU A 472 8.92 15.51 -16.59
N SER A 473 7.66 15.52 -16.13
CA SER A 473 6.76 16.67 -16.33
C SER A 473 7.31 17.94 -15.71
N ARG A 474 7.88 17.86 -14.50
CA ARG A 474 8.46 18.99 -13.77
C ARG A 474 9.79 19.46 -14.36
N SER A 475 10.52 18.59 -15.05
CA SER A 475 11.71 18.98 -15.81
C SER A 475 11.37 19.87 -17.00
N ILE A 476 10.18 19.69 -17.59
CA ILE A 476 9.68 20.48 -18.74
C ILE A 476 9.02 21.76 -18.23
N ASN A 477 8.10 21.65 -17.30
CA ASN A 477 7.43 22.77 -16.65
C ASN A 477 7.58 22.65 -15.12
N PRO A 478 8.45 23.46 -14.49
CA PRO A 478 8.67 23.42 -13.04
C PRO A 478 7.42 23.64 -12.18
N HIS A 479 6.34 24.15 -12.76
CA HIS A 479 5.06 24.40 -12.12
C HIS A 479 3.96 23.43 -12.57
N ALA A 480 4.32 22.33 -13.25
CA ALA A 480 3.35 21.35 -13.70
C ALA A 480 2.57 20.76 -12.51
N VAL A 481 1.26 20.66 -12.66
CA VAL A 481 0.37 19.99 -11.70
C VAL A 481 0.08 18.58 -12.22
N ILE A 482 0.50 17.59 -11.46
CA ILE A 482 0.21 16.17 -11.72
C ILE A 482 -0.84 15.74 -10.72
N GLN A 483 -2.04 15.52 -11.20
CA GLN A 483 -3.19 15.09 -10.41
C GLN A 483 -3.36 13.59 -10.58
N ASN A 484 -3.42 12.85 -9.48
CA ASN A 484 -3.86 11.46 -9.49
C ASN A 484 -5.38 11.42 -9.26
N CYS A 485 -6.07 10.63 -10.06
CA CYS A 485 -7.52 10.41 -9.95
C CYS A 485 -7.74 8.90 -9.68
N PRO A 486 -7.44 8.41 -8.47
CA PRO A 486 -7.69 7.03 -8.13
C PRO A 486 -9.19 6.77 -8.05
N CYS A 487 -9.62 5.62 -8.55
CA CYS A 487 -11.03 5.22 -8.56
C CYS A 487 -11.50 4.55 -7.27
N GLY A 488 -10.98 4.89 -6.12
CA GLY A 488 -11.42 4.25 -4.89
C GLY A 488 -10.75 4.73 -3.66
#